data_1168a3c034b64fb029b66d062967b195
#
_entry.id   1168a3c034b64fb029b66d062967b195
#
_cell.length_a   1.000
_cell.length_b   1.000
_cell.length_c   1.000
_cell.angle_alpha   90.00
_cell.angle_beta   90.00
_cell.angle_gamma   90.00
#
_symmetry.space_group_name_H-M   'P 1'
#
loop_
_entity.id
_entity.type
_entity.pdbx_description
1 polymer ?
#
loop_
_entity_poly.entity_id
_entity_poly.type
_entity_poly.pdbx_seq_one_letter_code
_entity_poly.pdbx_strand_id
1 'polypeptide(L)'
;MIITIAFASCKKGDTGPAGPNGATGATGNANVQSLTFNIDSTQWVADSAGLQWGATYTLPAATNVSGGVFLYVQDDNNWAALPHVDYGITLEFNYDPATKIVEVQSADARASVMIPNPPSMTFKVVIIPPAIARQNPNVNMGNYREVKAAFNLSN
;
A
#
# COMPACT_ATOMS: atom_id res chain seq x y z
N MET A 1 -78.25 18.98 -38.07
CA MET A 1 -77.29 19.36 -37.04
C MET A 1 -76.22 18.21 -37.03
N ILE A 2 -75.10 18.44 -37.68
CA ILE A 2 -74.05 17.39 -37.87
C ILE A 2 -72.96 17.76 -36.87
N ILE A 3 -72.66 16.83 -35.90
CA ILE A 3 -71.62 16.98 -34.92
C ILE A 3 -70.37 16.28 -35.49
N THR A 4 -69.32 17.05 -35.82
CA THR A 4 -68.01 16.57 -36.23
C THR A 4 -67.17 16.35 -35.00
N ILE A 5 -66.86 15.10 -34.67
CA ILE A 5 -65.91 14.70 -33.62
C ILE A 5 -64.48 14.78 -34.15
N ALA A 6 -63.69 15.73 -33.68
CA ALA A 6 -62.25 15.81 -34.00
C ALA A 6 -61.46 14.87 -33.07
N PHE A 7 -60.83 13.84 -33.64
CA PHE A 7 -59.90 12.97 -32.95
C PHE A 7 -58.56 13.70 -32.81
N ALA A 8 -58.24 14.15 -31.60
CA ALA A 8 -56.89 14.63 -31.28
C ALA A 8 -55.92 13.46 -31.19
N SER A 9 -55.08 13.30 -32.21
CA SER A 9 -53.97 12.33 -32.19
C SER A 9 -52.88 12.84 -31.32
N CYS A 10 -52.70 12.26 -30.12
CA CYS A 10 -51.51 12.48 -29.27
C CYS A 10 -50.30 11.81 -29.94
N LYS A 11 -49.38 12.59 -30.51
CA LYS A 11 -48.05 12.09 -30.90
C LYS A 11 -47.27 11.76 -29.65
N LYS A 12 -46.83 10.49 -29.58
CA LYS A 12 -45.86 10.06 -28.54
C LYS A 12 -44.56 10.86 -28.73
N GLY A 13 -44.13 11.57 -27.70
CA GLY A 13 -42.87 12.30 -27.76
C GLY A 13 -41.66 11.40 -28.00
N ASP A 14 -40.64 11.93 -28.65
CA ASP A 14 -39.41 11.20 -28.96
C ASP A 14 -38.72 10.77 -27.67
N THR A 15 -38.12 9.59 -27.71
CA THR A 15 -37.29 9.07 -26.61
C THR A 15 -36.12 10.02 -26.40
N GLY A 16 -35.92 10.52 -25.20
CA GLY A 16 -34.75 11.36 -24.87
C GLY A 16 -33.42 10.70 -25.22
N PRO A 17 -32.37 11.51 -25.41
CA PRO A 17 -31.03 10.97 -25.72
C PRO A 17 -30.54 10.02 -24.63
N ALA A 18 -29.81 8.98 -25.00
CA ALA A 18 -29.19 8.06 -24.07
C ALA A 18 -28.29 8.83 -23.08
N GLY A 19 -28.32 8.47 -21.80
CA GLY A 19 -27.44 9.07 -20.80
C GLY A 19 -25.96 8.83 -21.14
N PRO A 20 -25.05 9.65 -20.60
CA PRO A 20 -23.61 9.45 -20.80
C PRO A 20 -23.18 8.08 -20.29
N ASN A 21 -22.21 7.50 -20.96
CA ASN A 21 -21.61 6.23 -20.52
C ASN A 21 -21.09 6.38 -19.08
N GLY A 22 -21.31 5.36 -18.25
CA GLY A 22 -20.76 5.32 -16.91
C GLY A 22 -19.23 5.50 -16.94
N ALA A 23 -18.67 6.08 -15.86
CA ALA A 23 -17.23 6.22 -15.73
C ALA A 23 -16.55 4.84 -15.89
N THR A 24 -15.41 4.83 -16.58
CA THR A 24 -14.56 3.63 -16.69
C THR A 24 -14.20 3.16 -15.28
N GLY A 25 -14.44 1.89 -14.97
CA GLY A 25 -14.07 1.32 -13.68
C GLY A 25 -12.59 1.55 -13.38
N ALA A 26 -12.26 1.72 -12.09
CA ALA A 26 -10.87 1.88 -11.65
C ALA A 26 -10.01 0.76 -12.23
N THR A 27 -8.83 1.12 -12.75
CA THR A 27 -7.84 0.15 -13.24
C THR A 27 -7.48 -0.76 -12.07
N GLY A 28 -7.71 -2.06 -12.20
CA GLY A 28 -7.36 -3.03 -11.17
C GLY A 28 -5.86 -2.96 -10.83
N ASN A 29 -5.48 -3.55 -9.69
CA ASN A 29 -4.11 -3.59 -9.14
C ASN A 29 -3.09 -4.37 -10.00
N ALA A 30 -3.15 -4.27 -11.33
CA ALA A 30 -2.34 -5.03 -12.27
C ALA A 30 -0.87 -5.09 -11.82
N ASN A 31 -0.45 -6.25 -11.24
CA ASN A 31 0.90 -6.54 -10.75
C ASN A 31 1.36 -5.78 -9.49
N VAL A 32 0.48 -5.10 -8.75
CA VAL A 32 0.82 -4.67 -7.38
C VAL A 32 0.87 -5.90 -6.50
N GLN A 33 1.98 -6.07 -5.79
CA GLN A 33 2.19 -7.21 -4.91
C GLN A 33 2.20 -6.76 -3.44
N SER A 34 1.62 -7.56 -2.58
CA SER A 34 1.64 -7.35 -1.14
C SER A 34 1.96 -8.67 -0.44
N LEU A 35 2.90 -8.62 0.49
CA LEU A 35 3.33 -9.75 1.29
C LEU A 35 3.47 -9.33 2.75
N THR A 36 2.94 -10.13 3.66
CA THR A 36 3.14 -9.96 5.11
C THR A 36 4.16 -10.97 5.61
N PHE A 37 5.09 -10.55 6.45
CA PHE A 37 6.12 -11.40 7.06
C PHE A 37 6.38 -10.97 8.50
N ASN A 38 6.98 -11.87 9.28
CA ASN A 38 7.33 -11.64 10.66
C ASN A 38 8.85 -11.64 10.83
N ILE A 39 9.38 -10.78 11.68
CA ILE A 39 10.74 -10.81 12.21
C ILE A 39 10.63 -11.13 13.69
N ASP A 40 11.08 -12.31 14.08
CA ASP A 40 11.07 -12.72 15.48
C ASP A 40 12.15 -11.99 16.28
N SER A 41 11.94 -11.81 17.58
CA SER A 41 12.90 -11.15 18.47
C SER A 41 14.30 -11.77 18.45
N THR A 42 14.43 -13.03 18.07
CA THR A 42 15.70 -13.75 17.96
C THR A 42 16.45 -13.50 16.65
N GLN A 43 15.82 -12.88 15.67
CA GLN A 43 16.41 -12.56 14.37
C GLN A 43 17.10 -11.19 14.33
N TRP A 44 16.90 -10.37 15.35
CA TRP A 44 17.55 -9.08 15.47
C TRP A 44 18.99 -9.24 15.94
N VAL A 45 19.91 -8.59 15.26
CA VAL A 45 21.34 -8.60 15.56
C VAL A 45 21.77 -7.17 15.90
N ALA A 46 22.35 -6.99 17.10
CA ALA A 46 22.89 -5.70 17.51
C ALA A 46 24.17 -5.37 16.71
N ASP A 47 24.41 -4.11 16.46
CA ASP A 47 25.72 -3.62 16.07
C ASP A 47 26.73 -3.77 17.23
N SER A 48 28.02 -3.54 16.97
CA SER A 48 29.08 -3.70 17.96
C SER A 48 28.97 -2.74 19.15
N ALA A 49 28.25 -1.64 18.98
CA ALA A 49 28.03 -0.62 20.01
C ALA A 49 26.71 -0.81 20.78
N GLY A 50 25.80 -1.67 20.29
CA GLY A 50 24.47 -1.86 20.85
C GLY A 50 23.54 -0.65 20.66
N LEU A 51 23.87 0.22 19.70
CA LEU A 51 23.10 1.42 19.40
C LEU A 51 22.03 1.17 18.34
N GLN A 52 22.17 0.08 17.60
CA GLN A 52 21.31 -0.27 16.48
C GLN A 52 21.10 -1.78 16.43
N TRP A 53 19.91 -2.18 15.99
CA TRP A 53 19.58 -3.57 15.71
C TRP A 53 19.15 -3.72 14.25
N GLY A 54 19.66 -4.72 13.57
CA GLY A 54 19.31 -5.05 12.20
C GLY A 54 18.72 -6.45 12.09
N ALA A 55 17.77 -6.61 11.18
CA ALA A 55 17.23 -7.91 10.80
C ALA A 55 16.94 -7.94 9.30
N THR A 56 17.01 -9.11 8.69
CA THR A 56 16.80 -9.27 7.25
C THR A 56 15.68 -10.25 6.95
N TYR A 57 14.96 -9.98 5.87
CA TYR A 57 13.97 -10.88 5.30
C TYR A 57 14.17 -11.00 3.79
N THR A 58 14.28 -12.22 3.27
CA THR A 58 14.40 -12.47 1.83
C THR A 58 13.01 -12.67 1.23
N LEU A 59 12.63 -11.83 0.27
CA LEU A 59 11.38 -11.98 -0.45
C LEU A 59 11.37 -13.27 -1.28
N PRO A 60 10.22 -13.93 -1.43
CA PRO A 60 10.10 -15.12 -2.26
C PRO A 60 10.63 -14.90 -3.68
N ALA A 61 11.22 -15.93 -4.29
CA ALA A 61 11.83 -15.85 -5.61
C ALA A 61 10.85 -15.38 -6.70
N ALA A 62 9.56 -15.72 -6.58
CA ALA A 62 8.50 -15.31 -7.50
C ALA A 62 8.10 -13.84 -7.36
N THR A 63 8.60 -13.11 -6.35
CA THR A 63 8.26 -11.70 -6.16
C THR A 63 8.84 -10.86 -7.30
N ASN A 64 7.98 -10.13 -8.01
CA ASN A 64 8.42 -9.17 -9.01
C ASN A 64 8.80 -7.86 -8.32
N VAL A 65 10.08 -7.54 -8.37
CA VAL A 65 10.68 -6.39 -7.66
C VAL A 65 10.88 -5.15 -8.54
N SER A 66 10.32 -5.13 -9.75
CA SER A 66 10.40 -3.97 -10.64
C SER A 66 9.37 -2.91 -10.24
N GLY A 67 9.66 -2.12 -9.21
CA GLY A 67 8.73 -1.08 -8.75
C GLY A 67 9.22 -0.34 -7.51
N GLY A 68 8.40 0.61 -7.05
CA GLY A 68 8.57 1.21 -5.72
C GLY A 68 8.26 0.18 -4.65
N VAL A 69 9.16 0.05 -3.67
CA VAL A 69 8.98 -0.82 -2.51
C VAL A 69 8.62 0.03 -1.31
N PHE A 70 7.50 -0.31 -0.67
CA PHE A 70 7.00 0.36 0.52
C PHE A 70 6.87 -0.67 1.63
N LEU A 71 7.38 -0.35 2.80
CA LEU A 71 7.34 -1.22 3.97
C LEU A 71 6.48 -0.57 5.06
N TYR A 72 5.66 -1.38 5.70
CA TYR A 72 4.81 -0.98 6.81
C TYR A 72 5.03 -1.94 7.97
N VAL A 73 5.05 -1.40 9.19
CA VAL A 73 5.04 -2.18 10.42
C VAL A 73 3.63 -2.22 10.99
N GLN A 74 3.23 -3.35 11.52
CA GLN A 74 1.97 -3.49 12.22
C GLN A 74 2.05 -2.78 13.58
N ASP A 75 1.13 -1.85 13.80
CA ASP A 75 0.94 -1.11 15.04
C ASP A 75 -0.52 -1.30 15.47
N ASP A 76 -0.74 -2.16 16.45
CA ASP A 76 -2.06 -2.67 16.86
C ASP A 76 -2.88 -3.18 15.66
N ASN A 77 -3.99 -2.49 15.36
CA ASN A 77 -4.86 -2.79 14.22
C ASN A 77 -4.56 -1.94 12.97
N ASN A 78 -3.45 -1.19 12.97
CA ASN A 78 -3.04 -0.31 11.89
C ASN A 78 -1.71 -0.75 11.29
N TRP A 79 -1.34 -0.10 10.19
CA TRP A 79 -0.05 -0.25 9.54
C TRP A 79 0.61 1.11 9.44
N ALA A 80 1.76 1.29 10.07
CA ALA A 80 2.57 2.50 10.00
C ALA A 80 3.64 2.34 8.90
N ALA A 81 3.77 3.33 8.02
CA ALA A 81 4.77 3.31 6.96
C ALA A 81 6.17 3.57 7.51
N LEU A 82 7.18 2.87 7.01
CA LEU A 82 8.58 3.15 7.31
C LEU A 82 9.13 4.23 6.35
N PRO A 83 10.05 5.11 6.81
CA PRO A 83 10.55 5.17 8.19
C PRO A 83 9.47 5.58 9.20
N HIS A 84 9.50 4.99 10.39
CA HIS A 84 8.55 5.23 11.46
C HIS A 84 9.28 5.54 12.76
N VAL A 85 8.80 6.50 13.53
CA VAL A 85 9.36 6.83 14.85
C VAL A 85 8.27 6.68 15.89
N ASP A 86 8.52 5.83 16.88
CA ASP A 86 7.65 5.62 18.01
C ASP A 86 8.47 5.59 19.31
N TYR A 87 8.03 6.32 20.35
CA TYR A 87 8.73 6.46 21.63
C TYR A 87 10.24 6.76 21.53
N GLY A 88 10.66 7.48 20.47
CA GLY A 88 12.06 7.83 20.25
C GLY A 88 12.90 6.73 19.61
N ILE A 89 12.29 5.63 19.22
CA ILE A 89 12.90 4.56 18.41
C ILE A 89 12.50 4.76 16.96
N THR A 90 13.48 4.79 16.08
CA THR A 90 13.29 4.83 14.63
C THR A 90 13.35 3.43 14.06
N LEU A 91 12.37 3.07 13.24
CA LEU A 91 12.40 1.93 12.35
C LEU A 91 12.62 2.42 10.92
N GLU A 92 13.66 1.90 10.27
CA GLU A 92 13.99 2.20 8.88
C GLU A 92 14.15 0.91 8.09
N PHE A 93 14.17 0.99 6.76
CA PHE A 93 14.46 -0.17 5.93
C PHE A 93 15.29 0.18 4.71
N ASN A 94 16.08 -0.79 4.27
CA ASN A 94 16.75 -0.83 2.99
C ASN A 94 16.22 -2.01 2.18
N TYR A 95 16.27 -1.90 0.87
CA TYR A 95 15.88 -2.97 -0.02
C TYR A 95 16.91 -3.15 -1.14
N ASP A 96 17.42 -4.36 -1.28
CA ASP A 96 18.30 -4.74 -2.38
C ASP A 96 17.52 -5.55 -3.44
N PRO A 97 17.27 -4.98 -4.62
CA PRO A 97 16.54 -5.66 -5.69
C PRO A 97 17.30 -6.87 -6.30
N ALA A 98 18.62 -6.91 -6.19
CA ALA A 98 19.43 -8.00 -6.74
C ALA A 98 19.30 -9.26 -5.90
N THR A 99 19.34 -9.13 -4.59
CA THR A 99 19.21 -10.24 -3.63
C THR A 99 17.78 -10.45 -3.14
N LYS A 100 16.89 -9.48 -3.38
CA LYS A 100 15.52 -9.43 -2.85
C LYS A 100 15.48 -9.39 -1.31
N ILE A 101 16.51 -8.85 -0.70
CA ILE A 101 16.58 -8.70 0.75
C ILE A 101 15.98 -7.37 1.16
N VAL A 102 15.06 -7.44 2.12
CA VAL A 102 14.58 -6.32 2.93
C VAL A 102 15.38 -6.37 4.23
N GLU A 103 16.14 -5.33 4.51
CA GLU A 103 16.82 -5.11 5.78
C GLU A 103 16.02 -4.09 6.59
N VAL A 104 15.66 -4.43 7.82
CA VAL A 104 15.01 -3.52 8.75
C VAL A 104 15.98 -3.17 9.85
N GLN A 105 16.08 -1.88 10.17
CA GLN A 105 16.94 -1.35 11.22
C GLN A 105 16.10 -0.65 12.28
N SER A 106 16.50 -0.83 13.55
CA SER A 106 15.91 -0.19 14.72
C SER A 106 16.99 0.52 15.50
N ALA A 107 16.83 1.81 15.77
CA ALA A 107 17.81 2.62 16.49
C ALA A 107 17.12 3.69 17.34
N ASP A 108 17.79 4.18 18.38
CA ASP A 108 17.37 5.44 19.04
C ASP A 108 17.45 6.59 18.03
N ALA A 109 16.42 7.42 17.98
CA ALA A 109 16.34 8.53 17.00
C ALA A 109 17.51 9.54 17.13
N ARG A 110 18.24 9.54 18.24
CA ARG A 110 19.43 10.36 18.47
C ARG A 110 20.74 9.61 18.18
N ALA A 111 20.65 8.30 17.89
CA ALA A 111 21.79 7.41 17.64
C ALA A 111 22.87 7.46 18.72
N SER A 112 22.49 7.71 19.97
CA SER A 112 23.43 7.91 21.07
C SER A 112 23.07 7.12 22.33
N VAL A 113 21.98 6.37 22.30
CA VAL A 113 21.50 5.57 23.44
C VAL A 113 21.34 4.12 23.00
N MET A 114 21.85 3.21 23.81
CA MET A 114 21.61 1.77 23.60
C MET A 114 20.13 1.48 23.75
N ILE A 115 19.58 0.74 22.82
CA ILE A 115 18.18 0.32 22.85
C ILE A 115 18.08 -1.20 23.15
N PRO A 116 17.01 -1.63 23.82
CA PRO A 116 16.79 -3.06 24.04
C PRO A 116 16.56 -3.79 22.72
N ASN A 117 16.74 -5.11 22.74
CA ASN A 117 16.40 -5.96 21.61
C ASN A 117 14.92 -5.74 21.20
N PRO A 118 14.64 -5.43 19.93
CA PRO A 118 13.26 -5.27 19.47
C PRO A 118 12.43 -6.55 19.69
N PRO A 119 11.13 -6.41 20.00
CA PRO A 119 10.23 -7.57 20.08
C PRO A 119 10.03 -8.19 18.70
N SER A 120 9.30 -9.31 18.65
CA SER A 120 8.80 -9.83 17.39
C SER A 120 7.85 -8.83 16.76
N MET A 121 8.05 -8.51 15.48
CA MET A 121 7.29 -7.51 14.73
C MET A 121 6.78 -8.07 13.42
N THR A 122 5.58 -7.65 13.03
CA THR A 122 4.98 -8.03 11.75
C THR A 122 5.11 -6.88 10.76
N PHE A 123 5.59 -7.19 9.56
CA PHE A 123 5.79 -6.22 8.49
C PHE A 123 4.95 -6.59 7.27
N LYS A 124 4.62 -5.58 6.49
CA LYS A 124 3.97 -5.74 5.20
C LYS A 124 4.73 -4.96 4.14
N VAL A 125 5.23 -5.67 3.14
CA VAL A 125 5.82 -5.05 1.95
C VAL A 125 4.76 -4.91 0.87
N VAL A 126 4.74 -3.75 0.21
CA VAL A 126 3.92 -3.48 -0.99
C VAL A 126 4.85 -3.04 -2.11
N ILE A 127 4.75 -3.69 -3.25
CA ILE A 127 5.57 -3.38 -4.43
C ILE A 127 4.65 -2.88 -5.53
N ILE A 128 4.87 -1.64 -5.97
CA ILE A 128 4.00 -0.94 -6.92
C ILE A 128 4.79 -0.67 -8.20
N PRO A 129 4.40 -1.27 -9.34
CA PRO A 129 5.05 -1.00 -10.62
C PRO A 129 4.98 0.48 -11.00
N PRO A 130 6.03 1.05 -11.64
CA PRO A 130 6.11 2.48 -11.95
C PRO A 130 4.94 2.98 -12.81
N ALA A 131 4.41 2.13 -13.71
CA ALA A 131 3.26 2.48 -14.54
C ALA A 131 2.00 2.69 -13.69
N ILE A 132 1.78 1.83 -12.69
CA ILE A 132 0.64 1.90 -11.78
C ILE A 132 0.79 3.10 -10.83
N ALA A 133 1.98 3.35 -10.30
CA ALA A 133 2.25 4.52 -9.46
C ALA A 133 1.92 5.83 -10.21
N ARG A 134 2.33 5.95 -11.49
CA ARG A 134 2.01 7.13 -12.32
C ARG A 134 0.51 7.31 -12.60
N GLN A 135 -0.26 6.24 -12.64
CA GLN A 135 -1.72 6.30 -12.82
C GLN A 135 -2.45 6.71 -11.55
N ASN A 136 -1.79 6.64 -10.41
CA ASN A 136 -2.34 6.92 -9.08
C ASN A 136 -1.49 7.98 -8.33
N PRO A 137 -1.26 9.18 -8.90
CA PRO A 137 -0.30 10.14 -8.35
C PRO A 137 -0.75 10.75 -7.01
N ASN A 138 -2.03 10.67 -6.69
CA ASN A 138 -2.61 11.28 -5.49
C ASN A 138 -2.69 10.30 -4.30
N VAL A 139 -2.29 9.05 -4.47
CA VAL A 139 -2.29 8.08 -3.37
C VAL A 139 -1.12 8.36 -2.44
N ASN A 140 -1.44 8.61 -1.18
CA ASN A 140 -0.42 8.80 -0.14
C ASN A 140 0.17 7.43 0.25
N MET A 141 1.39 7.13 -0.23
CA MET A 141 2.08 5.87 0.07
C MET A 141 2.48 5.73 1.56
N GLY A 142 2.50 6.83 2.31
CA GLY A 142 2.66 6.81 3.77
C GLY A 142 1.40 6.39 4.53
N ASN A 143 0.25 6.28 3.86
CA ASN A 143 -1.01 5.87 4.45
C ASN A 143 -1.47 4.51 3.88
N TYR A 144 -1.21 3.44 4.63
CA TYR A 144 -1.56 2.09 4.17
C TYR A 144 -3.05 1.91 3.84
N ARG A 145 -3.97 2.60 4.51
CA ARG A 145 -5.42 2.49 4.20
C ARG A 145 -5.73 3.01 2.80
N GLU A 146 -5.09 4.11 2.39
CA GLU A 146 -5.22 4.65 1.03
C GLU A 146 -4.60 3.70 0.00
N VAL A 147 -3.39 3.19 0.28
CA VAL A 147 -2.70 2.21 -0.57
C VAL A 147 -3.53 0.95 -0.75
N LYS A 148 -4.06 0.40 0.36
CA LYS A 148 -4.94 -0.77 0.32
C LYS A 148 -6.18 -0.54 -0.52
N ALA A 149 -6.85 0.61 -0.35
CA ALA A 149 -8.06 0.94 -1.10
C ALA A 149 -7.77 1.17 -2.58
N ALA A 150 -6.71 1.95 -2.90
CA ALA A 150 -6.34 2.29 -4.27
C ALA A 150 -5.95 1.07 -5.11
N PHE A 151 -5.27 0.10 -4.49
CA PHE A 151 -4.75 -1.09 -5.19
C PHE A 151 -5.51 -2.37 -4.87
N ASN A 152 -6.63 -2.27 -4.15
CA ASN A 152 -7.50 -3.41 -3.78
C ASN A 152 -6.70 -4.58 -3.16
N LEU A 153 -5.83 -4.26 -2.18
CA LEU A 153 -5.00 -5.25 -1.52
C LEU A 153 -5.82 -6.06 -0.50
N SER A 154 -5.55 -7.37 -0.43
CA SER A 154 -6.09 -8.24 0.62
C SER A 154 -5.52 -7.88 2.00
N ASN A 155 -6.20 -8.32 3.05
CA ASN A 155 -5.70 -8.21 4.43
C ASN A 155 -4.49 -9.10 4.66
#